data_5c5ed0155429240e18a991f1c42f1371
#
_entry.id   5c5ed0155429240e18a991f1c42f1371
#
_cell.length_a   1.000
_cell.length_b   1.000
_cell.length_c   1.000
_cell.angle_alpha   90.00
_cell.angle_beta   90.00
_cell.angle_gamma   90.00
#
_symmetry.space_group_name_H-M   'P 1'
#
loop_
_entity.id
_entity.type
_entity.pdbx_description
1 polymer ?
#
loop_
_entity_poly.entity_id
_entity_poly.type
_entity_poly.pdbx_seq_one_letter_code
_entity_poly.pdbx_strand_id
1 'polypeptide(L)'
;MNHQNWVGHNDPKLGYGSMLDGFKTAAPKTVVFTDKASVSVHMQVPEAVKGWWRDAHRVLFTMWETDTMPDRFKPWLNQFDQILVPCEDNVELFSPYHPVVRHVPLGVDTKFWCAQPKQPGPYRFHAGGSLWKRKGLDVVVQAFKNLRLADAELHIKAAPHAFDAPTGRLGDNIFVNRNWMTRTEQRDWYAQADCFVAPARGEGFGLMPLQAISMGIPTIVSASTGQKQFAHLATGVVGCRKSRAETCGHWDEPSLAELEEQMMRHYTDRLTVPSGVQQFSWTASTKKLVAAVPKGDVLDTDEWVLPEVDVR
;
A
#
# COMPACT_ATOMS: atom_id res chain seq x y z
N MET A 1 -24.61 18.84 7.49
CA MET A 1 -23.97 17.54 7.17
C MET A 1 -22.82 17.82 6.22
N ASN A 2 -21.87 16.91 6.05
CA ASN A 2 -20.73 17.07 5.13
C ASN A 2 -20.94 16.11 3.95
N HIS A 3 -21.41 16.62 2.83
CA HIS A 3 -21.72 15.82 1.63
C HIS A 3 -20.46 15.64 0.80
N GLN A 4 -20.08 14.39 0.54
CA GLN A 4 -18.87 14.05 -0.22
C GLN A 4 -19.12 12.91 -1.20
N ASN A 5 -18.42 12.94 -2.32
CA ASN A 5 -18.37 11.84 -3.29
C ASN A 5 -16.95 11.24 -3.28
N TRP A 6 -16.81 10.02 -2.77
CA TRP A 6 -15.53 9.31 -2.78
C TRP A 6 -15.59 8.19 -3.82
N VAL A 7 -14.82 8.33 -4.87
CA VAL A 7 -14.81 7.44 -6.03
C VAL A 7 -13.43 6.85 -6.27
N GLY A 8 -13.38 5.68 -6.88
CA GLY A 8 -12.13 5.00 -7.20
C GLY A 8 -12.39 3.58 -7.69
N HIS A 9 -11.38 2.75 -7.62
CA HIS A 9 -11.49 1.36 -8.04
C HIS A 9 -12.38 0.57 -7.07
N ASN A 10 -13.41 -0.11 -7.59
CA ASN A 10 -14.41 -0.81 -6.75
C ASN A 10 -13.98 -2.20 -6.28
N ASP A 11 -12.87 -2.77 -6.77
CA ASP A 11 -12.40 -4.08 -6.33
C ASP A 11 -11.46 -3.95 -5.11
N PRO A 12 -11.93 -4.34 -3.90
CA PRO A 12 -11.12 -4.23 -2.67
C PRO A 12 -9.90 -5.16 -2.64
N LYS A 13 -9.74 -6.06 -3.61
CA LYS A 13 -8.54 -6.90 -3.77
C LYS A 13 -7.36 -6.13 -4.35
N LEU A 14 -7.60 -4.97 -4.95
CA LEU A 14 -6.58 -4.09 -5.50
C LEU A 14 -6.25 -2.96 -4.51
N GLY A 15 -5.02 -2.44 -4.58
CA GLY A 15 -4.53 -1.44 -3.63
C GLY A 15 -5.43 -0.20 -3.50
N TYR A 16 -5.85 0.40 -4.61
CA TYR A 16 -6.77 1.55 -4.59
C TYR A 16 -8.19 1.18 -4.14
N GLY A 17 -8.67 -0.03 -4.49
CA GLY A 17 -9.97 -0.53 -4.01
C GLY A 17 -9.97 -0.77 -2.50
N SER A 18 -8.90 -1.35 -1.95
CA SER A 18 -8.71 -1.49 -0.50
C SER A 18 -8.65 -0.14 0.21
N MET A 19 -8.03 0.86 -0.41
CA MET A 19 -7.97 2.22 0.11
C MET A 19 -9.36 2.86 0.19
N LEU A 20 -10.13 2.82 -0.90
CA LEU A 20 -11.48 3.37 -0.95
C LEU A 20 -12.41 2.70 0.06
N ASP A 21 -12.39 1.36 0.12
CA ASP A 21 -13.19 0.57 1.08
C ASP A 21 -12.84 0.91 2.53
N GLY A 22 -11.55 0.98 2.85
CA GLY A 22 -11.06 1.32 4.17
C GLY A 22 -11.49 2.71 4.64
N PHE A 23 -11.37 3.73 3.79
CA PHE A 23 -11.82 5.08 4.10
C PHE A 23 -13.33 5.17 4.24
N LYS A 24 -14.11 4.58 3.32
CA LYS A 24 -15.59 4.59 3.39
C LYS A 24 -16.10 3.89 4.64
N THR A 25 -15.54 2.72 4.97
CA THR A 25 -15.95 1.94 6.17
C THR A 25 -15.67 2.69 7.46
N ALA A 26 -14.60 3.48 7.51
CA ALA A 26 -14.21 4.25 8.69
C ALA A 26 -14.75 5.69 8.71
N ALA A 27 -15.55 6.08 7.72
CA ALA A 27 -16.09 7.43 7.62
C ALA A 27 -16.98 7.77 8.83
N PRO A 28 -16.83 8.95 9.43
CA PRO A 28 -17.69 9.37 10.52
C PRO A 28 -19.13 9.60 10.00
N LYS A 29 -20.14 9.38 10.87
CA LYS A 29 -21.57 9.56 10.53
C LYS A 29 -21.93 10.99 10.05
N THR A 30 -21.05 11.95 10.26
CA THR A 30 -21.20 13.33 9.76
C THR A 30 -20.89 13.47 8.27
N VAL A 31 -20.20 12.50 7.65
CA VAL A 31 -19.99 12.44 6.21
C VAL A 31 -21.15 11.68 5.57
N VAL A 32 -21.81 12.32 4.63
CA VAL A 32 -22.89 11.75 3.83
C VAL A 32 -22.41 11.57 2.40
N PHE A 33 -22.42 10.32 1.93
CA PHE A 33 -22.01 10.03 0.55
C PHE A 33 -23.16 10.31 -0.42
N THR A 34 -22.87 11.14 -1.41
CA THR A 34 -23.80 11.42 -2.51
C THR A 34 -23.00 11.68 -3.80
N ASP A 35 -23.56 11.28 -4.93
CA ASP A 35 -22.89 11.43 -6.22
C ASP A 35 -22.71 12.91 -6.61
N LYS A 36 -23.73 13.75 -6.34
CA LYS A 36 -23.72 15.20 -6.59
C LYS A 36 -23.19 16.01 -5.41
N ALA A 37 -22.07 15.59 -4.79
CA ALA A 37 -21.43 16.38 -3.74
C ALA A 37 -20.52 17.46 -4.32
N SER A 38 -20.46 18.62 -3.65
CA SER A 38 -19.54 19.71 -4.01
C SER A 38 -18.07 19.40 -3.67
N VAL A 39 -17.79 18.24 -3.07
CA VAL A 39 -16.43 17.70 -2.87
C VAL A 39 -16.37 16.29 -3.43
N SER A 40 -15.50 16.09 -4.41
CA SER A 40 -15.26 14.79 -5.05
C SER A 40 -13.81 14.33 -4.83
N VAL A 41 -13.64 13.18 -4.16
CA VAL A 41 -12.32 12.58 -3.87
C VAL A 41 -12.12 11.36 -4.76
N HIS A 42 -11.17 11.45 -5.69
CA HIS A 42 -10.84 10.41 -6.67
C HIS A 42 -9.63 9.61 -6.18
N MET A 43 -9.85 8.37 -5.72
CA MET A 43 -8.82 7.49 -5.16
C MET A 43 -8.33 6.51 -6.23
N GLN A 44 -7.45 6.98 -7.11
CA GLN A 44 -6.92 6.22 -8.25
C GLN A 44 -5.74 6.93 -8.92
N VAL A 45 -5.17 6.34 -9.98
CA VAL A 45 -4.20 7.02 -10.84
C VAL A 45 -4.89 8.16 -11.61
N PRO A 46 -4.19 9.30 -11.87
CA PRO A 46 -4.82 10.48 -12.46
C PRO A 46 -5.57 10.20 -13.78
N GLU A 47 -4.94 9.44 -14.68
CA GLU A 47 -5.49 9.11 -16.00
C GLU A 47 -6.71 8.18 -15.99
N ALA A 48 -7.04 7.59 -14.85
CA ALA A 48 -8.22 6.75 -14.71
C ALA A 48 -9.49 7.54 -14.31
N VAL A 49 -9.35 8.84 -14.02
CA VAL A 49 -10.47 9.69 -13.64
C VAL A 49 -11.35 9.98 -14.85
N LYS A 50 -12.66 9.66 -14.74
CA LYS A 50 -13.62 9.74 -15.85
C LYS A 50 -14.40 11.06 -15.92
N GLY A 51 -14.24 11.93 -14.92
CA GLY A 51 -14.94 13.20 -14.83
C GLY A 51 -15.45 13.50 -13.41
N TRP A 52 -16.16 14.60 -13.29
CA TRP A 52 -16.76 15.12 -12.06
C TRP A 52 -17.97 16.01 -12.38
N TRP A 53 -18.79 16.31 -11.38
CA TRP A 53 -19.85 17.31 -11.52
C TRP A 53 -19.24 18.73 -11.63
N ARG A 54 -19.82 19.59 -12.48
CA ARG A 54 -19.46 21.01 -12.52
C ARG A 54 -19.58 21.59 -11.12
N ASP A 55 -18.67 22.51 -10.79
CA ASP A 55 -18.56 23.19 -9.50
C ASP A 55 -18.13 22.29 -8.31
N ALA A 56 -17.80 21.02 -8.54
CA ALA A 56 -17.20 20.19 -7.52
C ALA A 56 -15.74 20.57 -7.24
N HIS A 57 -15.38 20.68 -5.96
CA HIS A 57 -13.98 20.72 -5.53
C HIS A 57 -13.36 19.32 -5.72
N ARG A 58 -12.38 19.26 -6.60
CA ARG A 58 -11.80 18.01 -7.13
C ARG A 58 -10.55 17.65 -6.37
N VAL A 59 -10.57 16.53 -5.67
CA VAL A 59 -9.44 16.02 -4.90
C VAL A 59 -8.96 14.73 -5.55
N LEU A 60 -7.69 14.66 -5.91
CA LEU A 60 -7.04 13.43 -6.33
C LEU A 60 -6.33 12.82 -5.12
N PHE A 61 -6.62 11.56 -4.80
CA PHE A 61 -5.82 10.79 -3.85
C PHE A 61 -5.07 9.71 -4.62
N THR A 62 -3.78 9.91 -4.77
CA THR A 62 -2.93 9.05 -5.61
C THR A 62 -1.56 8.80 -4.96
N MET A 63 -0.75 7.97 -5.59
CA MET A 63 0.59 7.62 -5.14
C MET A 63 1.47 7.18 -6.30
N TRP A 64 2.78 7.26 -6.09
CA TRP A 64 3.76 6.71 -7.02
C TRP A 64 4.94 6.10 -6.25
N GLU A 65 5.62 5.12 -6.87
CA GLU A 65 6.56 4.24 -6.17
C GLU A 65 8.03 4.43 -6.58
N THR A 66 8.34 5.45 -7.39
CA THR A 66 9.73 5.84 -7.74
C THR A 66 9.98 7.30 -7.41
N ASP A 67 11.24 7.75 -7.54
CA ASP A 67 11.64 9.13 -7.28
C ASP A 67 11.37 10.10 -8.44
N THR A 68 10.72 9.65 -9.50
CA THR A 68 10.46 10.45 -10.71
C THR A 68 8.99 10.41 -11.08
N MET A 69 8.39 11.60 -11.26
CA MET A 69 7.01 11.74 -11.70
C MET A 69 6.82 11.16 -13.10
N PRO A 70 5.89 10.21 -13.30
CA PRO A 70 5.60 9.70 -14.64
C PRO A 70 5.06 10.81 -15.55
N ASP A 71 5.59 10.91 -16.77
CA ASP A 71 5.15 11.93 -17.73
C ASP A 71 3.64 11.84 -18.01
N ARG A 72 3.07 10.63 -18.03
CA ARG A 72 1.64 10.43 -18.22
C ARG A 72 0.76 11.00 -17.11
N PHE A 73 1.29 11.28 -15.89
CA PHE A 73 0.53 11.90 -14.80
C PHE A 73 0.47 13.40 -14.93
N LYS A 74 1.56 14.05 -15.40
CA LYS A 74 1.75 15.49 -15.38
C LYS A 74 0.58 16.28 -16.01
N PRO A 75 0.05 15.91 -17.20
CA PRO A 75 -1.03 16.67 -17.82
C PRO A 75 -2.34 16.65 -17.02
N TRP A 76 -2.52 15.63 -16.16
CA TRP A 76 -3.73 15.45 -15.37
C TRP A 76 -3.75 16.22 -14.06
N LEU A 77 -2.57 16.50 -13.46
CA LEU A 77 -2.49 17.02 -12.09
C LEU A 77 -3.20 18.36 -11.94
N ASN A 78 -3.11 19.25 -12.95
CA ASN A 78 -3.75 20.58 -12.96
C ASN A 78 -5.29 20.53 -13.09
N GLN A 79 -5.87 19.36 -13.35
CA GLN A 79 -7.32 19.19 -13.38
C GLN A 79 -7.94 19.12 -11.98
N PHE A 80 -7.12 18.97 -10.95
CA PHE A 80 -7.55 18.85 -9.56
C PHE A 80 -7.28 20.14 -8.80
N ASP A 81 -8.07 20.41 -7.78
CA ASP A 81 -7.89 21.56 -6.89
C ASP A 81 -6.97 21.20 -5.72
N GLN A 82 -6.80 19.90 -5.47
CA GLN A 82 -5.95 19.37 -4.40
C GLN A 82 -5.49 17.94 -4.70
N ILE A 83 -4.26 17.62 -4.29
CA ILE A 83 -3.72 16.27 -4.34
C ILE A 83 -3.45 15.77 -2.91
N LEU A 84 -3.92 14.56 -2.60
CA LEU A 84 -3.60 13.82 -1.39
C LEU A 84 -2.68 12.66 -1.73
N VAL A 85 -1.70 12.41 -0.87
CA VAL A 85 -0.74 11.32 -1.04
C VAL A 85 -0.48 10.61 0.29
N PRO A 86 -0.14 9.29 0.27
CA PRO A 86 -0.10 8.50 1.49
C PRO A 86 1.23 8.55 2.26
N CYS A 87 2.28 9.17 1.73
CA CYS A 87 3.60 9.26 2.37
C CYS A 87 4.32 10.56 2.03
N GLU A 88 5.30 10.94 2.85
CA GLU A 88 6.09 12.17 2.67
C GLU A 88 6.93 12.14 1.38
N ASP A 89 7.52 10.99 1.00
CA ASP A 89 8.24 10.88 -0.29
C ASP A 89 7.33 11.24 -1.49
N ASN A 90 6.04 10.97 -1.40
CA ASN A 90 5.07 11.39 -2.42
C ASN A 90 4.71 12.88 -2.30
N VAL A 91 4.72 13.48 -1.11
CA VAL A 91 4.59 14.95 -0.99
C VAL A 91 5.73 15.63 -1.74
N GLU A 92 6.96 15.21 -1.50
CA GLU A 92 8.14 15.74 -2.19
C GLU A 92 8.05 15.54 -3.71
N LEU A 93 7.59 14.37 -4.16
CA LEU A 93 7.46 14.04 -5.57
C LEU A 93 6.39 14.87 -6.30
N PHE A 94 5.23 15.10 -5.68
CA PHE A 94 4.09 15.78 -6.33
C PHE A 94 4.12 17.31 -6.18
N SER A 95 4.74 17.85 -5.13
CA SER A 95 4.76 19.30 -4.85
C SER A 95 5.37 20.17 -5.95
N PRO A 96 6.37 19.75 -6.74
CA PRO A 96 6.86 20.50 -7.88
C PRO A 96 5.84 20.68 -9.03
N TYR A 97 4.81 19.84 -9.05
CA TYR A 97 3.81 19.77 -10.13
C TYR A 97 2.42 20.26 -9.72
N HIS A 98 2.17 20.47 -8.42
CA HIS A 98 0.86 20.93 -7.94
C HIS A 98 1.00 21.77 -6.66
N PRO A 99 0.34 22.95 -6.56
CA PRO A 99 0.52 23.87 -5.42
C PRO A 99 -0.09 23.36 -4.11
N VAL A 100 -1.07 22.45 -4.16
CA VAL A 100 -1.77 21.94 -2.99
C VAL A 100 -1.61 20.42 -2.90
N VAL A 101 -0.53 19.97 -2.28
CA VAL A 101 -0.27 18.55 -1.98
C VAL A 101 -0.30 18.34 -0.48
N ARG A 102 -1.03 17.33 0.02
CA ARG A 102 -1.13 17.04 1.46
C ARG A 102 -0.94 15.56 1.75
N HIS A 103 -0.28 15.29 2.86
CA HIS A 103 -0.07 13.94 3.38
C HIS A 103 -1.30 13.44 4.15
N VAL A 104 -1.85 12.32 3.69
CA VAL A 104 -2.90 11.56 4.38
C VAL A 104 -2.52 10.08 4.33
N PRO A 105 -1.98 9.49 5.42
CA PRO A 105 -1.55 8.09 5.42
C PRO A 105 -2.73 7.15 5.21
N LEU A 106 -2.48 5.98 4.65
CA LEU A 106 -3.46 4.89 4.62
C LEU A 106 -3.57 4.25 6.01
N GLY A 107 -4.56 3.38 6.17
CA GLY A 107 -4.84 2.72 7.43
C GLY A 107 -4.91 1.20 7.32
N VAL A 108 -5.10 0.57 8.47
CA VAL A 108 -5.38 -0.86 8.62
C VAL A 108 -6.59 -1.05 9.53
N ASP A 109 -7.41 -2.06 9.24
CA ASP A 109 -8.52 -2.46 10.12
C ASP A 109 -7.96 -3.33 11.26
N THR A 110 -7.57 -2.71 12.35
CA THR A 110 -6.93 -3.36 13.50
C THR A 110 -7.84 -4.33 14.25
N LYS A 111 -9.15 -4.30 14.00
CA LYS A 111 -10.10 -5.27 14.56
C LYS A 111 -10.16 -6.55 13.74
N PHE A 112 -10.07 -6.42 12.42
CA PHE A 112 -10.04 -7.55 11.52
C PHE A 112 -8.64 -8.18 11.40
N TRP A 113 -7.62 -7.35 11.18
CA TRP A 113 -6.21 -7.75 11.12
C TRP A 113 -5.63 -7.80 12.55
N CYS A 114 -6.06 -8.80 13.33
CA CYS A 114 -5.60 -9.06 14.68
C CYS A 114 -5.06 -10.48 14.76
N ALA A 115 -4.30 -10.78 15.82
CA ALA A 115 -3.71 -12.09 16.05
C ALA A 115 -4.74 -13.22 15.93
N GLN A 116 -4.37 -14.27 15.22
CA GLN A 116 -5.16 -15.47 15.00
C GLN A 116 -4.34 -16.71 15.42
N PRO A 117 -4.99 -17.85 15.73
CA PRO A 117 -4.30 -19.09 16.01
C PRO A 117 -3.40 -19.54 14.86
N LYS A 118 -2.20 -19.97 15.19
CA LYS A 118 -1.24 -20.54 14.25
C LYS A 118 -1.14 -22.05 14.43
N GLN A 119 -1.05 -22.77 13.32
CA GLN A 119 -0.82 -24.22 13.34
C GLN A 119 0.67 -24.53 13.60
N PRO A 120 0.98 -25.54 14.43
CA PRO A 120 2.35 -26.02 14.59
C PRO A 120 2.98 -26.42 13.26
N GLY A 121 4.28 -26.27 13.14
CA GLY A 121 5.01 -26.63 11.92
C GLY A 121 6.40 -25.99 11.86
N PRO A 122 7.06 -26.04 10.70
CA PRO A 122 8.34 -25.39 10.47
C PRO A 122 8.24 -23.88 10.65
N TYR A 123 9.37 -23.19 10.76
CA TYR A 123 9.40 -21.74 10.77
C TYR A 123 8.97 -21.18 9.40
N ARG A 124 7.98 -20.32 9.35
CA ARG A 124 7.43 -19.81 8.08
C ARG A 124 7.71 -18.33 7.89
N PHE A 125 8.52 -18.03 6.87
CA PHE A 125 8.62 -16.69 6.32
C PHE A 125 7.50 -16.50 5.30
N HIS A 126 6.73 -15.41 5.42
CA HIS A 126 5.73 -15.03 4.43
C HIS A 126 6.15 -13.74 3.73
N ALA A 127 5.87 -13.65 2.44
CA ALA A 127 6.08 -12.45 1.64
C ALA A 127 4.95 -12.31 0.61
N GLY A 128 4.69 -11.09 0.11
CA GLY A 128 3.65 -10.96 -0.90
C GLY A 128 3.59 -9.61 -1.59
N GLY A 129 2.90 -9.60 -2.73
CA GLY A 129 2.68 -8.40 -3.53
C GLY A 129 2.22 -8.65 -4.94
N SER A 130 1.78 -7.59 -5.63
CA SER A 130 1.25 -7.66 -6.99
C SER A 130 2.32 -7.64 -8.08
N LEU A 131 3.47 -7.01 -7.85
CA LEU A 131 4.59 -6.91 -8.78
C LEU A 131 5.83 -7.52 -8.13
N TRP A 132 6.36 -8.59 -8.72
CA TRP A 132 7.42 -9.41 -8.15
C TRP A 132 8.69 -8.61 -7.84
N LYS A 133 9.25 -7.94 -8.83
CA LYS A 133 10.47 -7.16 -8.67
C LYS A 133 10.29 -5.91 -7.79
N ARG A 134 9.24 -5.11 -8.03
CA ARG A 134 9.00 -3.91 -7.25
C ARG A 134 8.82 -4.23 -5.76
N LYS A 135 8.18 -5.35 -5.45
CA LYS A 135 7.98 -5.82 -4.06
C LYS A 135 9.21 -6.49 -3.46
N GLY A 136 10.31 -6.64 -4.21
CA GLY A 136 11.55 -7.27 -3.73
C GLY A 136 11.42 -8.77 -3.49
N LEU A 137 10.42 -9.45 -4.08
CA LEU A 137 10.18 -10.88 -3.86
C LEU A 137 11.29 -11.76 -4.43
N ASP A 138 11.96 -11.31 -5.47
CA ASP A 138 13.19 -11.89 -6.02
C ASP A 138 14.34 -11.87 -4.99
N VAL A 139 14.49 -10.76 -4.27
CA VAL A 139 15.52 -10.61 -3.20
C VAL A 139 15.18 -11.52 -2.01
N VAL A 140 13.89 -11.62 -1.63
CA VAL A 140 13.45 -12.55 -0.57
C VAL A 140 13.78 -13.99 -0.92
N VAL A 141 13.49 -14.43 -2.15
CA VAL A 141 13.81 -15.79 -2.63
C VAL A 141 15.32 -16.03 -2.59
N GLN A 142 16.11 -15.06 -3.03
CA GLN A 142 17.57 -15.19 -3.02
C GLN A 142 18.12 -15.26 -1.59
N ALA A 143 17.68 -14.38 -0.69
CA ALA A 143 18.08 -14.40 0.72
C ALA A 143 17.73 -15.74 1.37
N PHE A 144 16.50 -16.21 1.20
CA PHE A 144 16.05 -17.46 1.78
C PHE A 144 16.88 -18.68 1.29
N LYS A 145 17.20 -18.73 -0.02
CA LYS A 145 18.07 -19.77 -0.59
C LYS A 145 19.50 -19.73 -0.02
N ASN A 146 20.06 -18.54 0.17
CA ASN A 146 21.41 -18.36 0.69
C ASN A 146 21.53 -18.82 2.16
N LEU A 147 20.48 -18.62 2.95
CA LEU A 147 20.44 -18.99 4.38
C LEU A 147 20.39 -20.50 4.63
N ARG A 148 19.92 -21.32 3.68
CA ARG A 148 19.90 -22.81 3.77
C ARG A 148 19.28 -23.35 5.05
N LEU A 149 18.20 -22.73 5.53
CA LEU A 149 17.52 -23.12 6.77
C LEU A 149 16.78 -24.45 6.57
N ALA A 150 17.13 -25.46 7.35
CA ALA A 150 16.60 -26.83 7.22
C ALA A 150 15.13 -26.93 7.63
N ASP A 151 14.74 -26.24 8.72
CA ASP A 151 13.40 -26.30 9.33
C ASP A 151 12.61 -25.01 9.06
N ALA A 152 12.78 -24.41 7.89
CA ALA A 152 12.05 -23.20 7.49
C ALA A 152 11.43 -23.34 6.11
N GLU A 153 10.31 -22.64 5.91
CA GLU A 153 9.59 -22.52 4.65
C GLU A 153 9.43 -21.05 4.26
N LEU A 154 9.41 -20.76 2.96
CA LEU A 154 9.05 -19.48 2.39
C LEU A 154 7.74 -19.59 1.62
N HIS A 155 6.71 -18.88 2.07
CA HIS A 155 5.40 -18.82 1.45
C HIS A 155 5.16 -17.45 0.83
N ILE A 156 5.04 -17.39 -0.49
CA ILE A 156 4.84 -16.15 -1.24
C ILE A 156 3.43 -16.10 -1.80
N LYS A 157 2.72 -15.00 -1.52
CA LYS A 157 1.47 -14.65 -2.17
C LYS A 157 1.71 -13.61 -3.26
N ALA A 158 1.68 -13.99 -4.52
CA ALA A 158 1.68 -13.09 -5.66
C ALA A 158 0.26 -12.89 -6.20
N ALA A 159 -0.02 -11.75 -6.85
CA ALA A 159 -1.31 -11.54 -7.49
C ALA A 159 -1.44 -12.44 -8.76
N PRO A 160 -2.65 -12.87 -9.14
CA PRO A 160 -2.86 -13.68 -10.35
C PRO A 160 -2.36 -12.99 -11.63
N HIS A 161 -2.46 -11.66 -11.69
CA HIS A 161 -2.00 -10.84 -12.82
C HIS A 161 -0.51 -10.44 -12.75
N ALA A 162 0.23 -10.87 -11.75
CA ALA A 162 1.67 -10.64 -11.66
C ALA A 162 2.41 -11.51 -12.69
N PHE A 163 2.50 -11.03 -13.93
CA PHE A 163 3.09 -11.74 -15.06
C PHE A 163 4.60 -12.02 -14.88
N ASP A 164 5.28 -11.22 -14.07
CA ASP A 164 6.68 -11.36 -13.69
C ASP A 164 6.91 -12.35 -12.54
N ALA A 165 5.85 -12.89 -11.93
CA ALA A 165 5.95 -13.82 -10.81
C ALA A 165 5.96 -15.28 -11.29
N PRO A 166 6.84 -16.13 -10.72
CA PRO A 166 6.78 -17.57 -10.92
C PRO A 166 5.52 -18.17 -10.26
N THR A 167 5.23 -19.42 -10.58
CA THR A 167 4.07 -20.14 -10.05
C THR A 167 4.49 -21.47 -9.45
N GLY A 168 3.88 -21.88 -8.35
CA GLY A 168 4.06 -23.18 -7.74
C GLY A 168 5.29 -23.26 -6.83
N ARG A 169 6.07 -24.32 -6.95
CA ARG A 169 7.20 -24.60 -6.05
C ARG A 169 8.52 -24.18 -6.69
N LEU A 170 9.31 -23.36 -6.01
CA LEU A 170 10.62 -22.89 -6.47
C LEU A 170 11.80 -23.61 -5.81
N GLY A 171 11.55 -24.75 -5.19
CA GLY A 171 12.50 -25.54 -4.43
C GLY A 171 11.75 -26.39 -3.42
N ASP A 172 12.46 -27.07 -2.53
CA ASP A 172 11.82 -27.99 -1.58
C ASP A 172 10.95 -27.29 -0.55
N ASN A 173 11.27 -26.06 -0.18
CA ASN A 173 10.65 -25.30 0.89
C ASN A 173 10.25 -23.85 0.47
N ILE A 174 10.09 -23.58 -0.83
CA ILE A 174 9.61 -22.28 -1.35
C ILE A 174 8.33 -22.48 -2.14
N PHE A 175 7.25 -21.87 -1.69
CA PHE A 175 5.91 -22.03 -2.25
C PHE A 175 5.36 -20.68 -2.73
N VAL A 176 4.90 -20.61 -3.99
CA VAL A 176 4.30 -19.42 -4.58
C VAL A 176 2.85 -19.68 -4.92
N ASN A 177 1.95 -18.97 -4.26
CA ASN A 177 0.52 -19.00 -4.53
C ASN A 177 0.10 -17.74 -5.28
N ARG A 178 -0.52 -17.92 -6.45
CA ARG A 178 -1.05 -16.82 -7.29
C ARG A 178 -2.58 -16.74 -7.31
N ASN A 179 -3.27 -17.59 -6.55
CA ASN A 179 -4.73 -17.54 -6.51
C ASN A 179 -5.21 -16.27 -5.78
N TRP A 180 -6.37 -15.74 -6.19
CA TRP A 180 -7.05 -14.77 -5.38
C TRP A 180 -7.41 -15.37 -4.02
N MET A 181 -7.24 -14.59 -2.98
CA MET A 181 -7.69 -14.90 -1.63
C MET A 181 -8.79 -13.91 -1.25
N THR A 182 -9.83 -14.41 -0.60
CA THR A 182 -10.75 -13.55 0.15
C THR A 182 -10.00 -12.87 1.29
N ARG A 183 -10.58 -11.81 1.84
CA ARG A 183 -10.00 -11.10 2.98
C ARG A 183 -9.75 -12.03 4.18
N THR A 184 -10.67 -12.97 4.43
CA THR A 184 -10.52 -13.99 5.49
C THR A 184 -9.39 -14.98 5.18
N GLU A 185 -9.36 -15.56 3.99
CA GLU A 185 -8.27 -16.46 3.59
C GLU A 185 -6.90 -15.79 3.66
N GLN A 186 -6.82 -14.50 3.31
CA GLN A 186 -5.58 -13.75 3.43
C GLN A 186 -5.16 -13.54 4.90
N ARG A 187 -6.12 -13.26 5.81
CA ARG A 187 -5.85 -13.18 7.24
C ARG A 187 -5.38 -14.52 7.80
N ASP A 188 -6.02 -15.61 7.42
CA ASP A 188 -5.69 -16.95 7.86
C ASP A 188 -4.31 -17.38 7.31
N TRP A 189 -3.97 -16.95 6.08
CA TRP A 189 -2.64 -17.11 5.51
C TRP A 189 -1.58 -16.33 6.32
N TYR A 190 -1.81 -15.06 6.65
CA TYR A 190 -0.91 -14.30 7.53
C TYR A 190 -0.69 -14.98 8.86
N ALA A 191 -1.76 -15.52 9.47
CA ALA A 191 -1.70 -16.16 10.78
C ALA A 191 -0.71 -17.33 10.86
N GLN A 192 -0.35 -17.93 9.73
CA GLN A 192 0.63 -19.01 9.67
C GLN A 192 2.08 -18.52 9.64
N ALA A 193 2.33 -17.23 9.49
CA ALA A 193 3.67 -16.66 9.43
C ALA A 193 4.33 -16.56 10.81
N ASP A 194 5.62 -16.85 10.89
CA ASP A 194 6.51 -16.46 12.00
C ASP A 194 7.15 -15.10 11.74
N CYS A 195 7.38 -14.78 10.46
CA CYS A 195 7.92 -13.49 10.03
C CYS A 195 7.34 -13.13 8.66
N PHE A 196 6.92 -11.87 8.51
CA PHE A 196 6.54 -11.31 7.23
C PHE A 196 7.69 -10.48 6.66
N VAL A 197 8.06 -10.73 5.38
CA VAL A 197 9.23 -10.13 4.74
C VAL A 197 8.80 -9.28 3.55
N ALA A 198 9.02 -7.98 3.63
CA ALA A 198 8.57 -6.99 2.64
C ALA A 198 9.66 -5.99 2.25
N PRO A 199 10.77 -6.42 1.63
CA PRO A 199 11.88 -5.53 1.24
C PRO A 199 11.57 -4.87 -0.10
N ALA A 200 10.52 -4.06 -0.15
CA ALA A 200 10.06 -3.45 -1.40
C ALA A 200 11.06 -2.41 -1.91
N ARG A 201 11.26 -2.39 -3.23
CA ARG A 201 12.03 -1.34 -3.94
C ARG A 201 11.27 -0.03 -4.02
N GLY A 202 9.94 -0.08 -3.98
CA GLY A 202 9.07 1.09 -4.00
C GLY A 202 7.65 0.75 -3.60
N GLU A 203 7.09 1.56 -2.73
CA GLU A 203 5.73 1.43 -2.19
C GLU A 203 5.07 2.79 -2.06
N GLY A 204 3.82 2.90 -2.52
CA GLY A 204 3.03 4.09 -2.21
C GLY A 204 2.75 4.22 -0.71
N PHE A 205 2.54 3.07 -0.02
CA PHE A 205 2.39 3.02 1.43
C PHE A 205 2.87 1.70 2.04
N GLY A 206 2.33 0.54 1.59
CA GLY A 206 2.69 -0.77 2.10
C GLY A 206 1.63 -1.38 3.02
N LEU A 207 0.41 -1.58 2.51
CA LEU A 207 -0.69 -2.16 3.30
C LEU A 207 -0.37 -3.59 3.79
N MET A 208 0.28 -4.43 2.98
CA MET A 208 0.56 -5.81 3.36
C MET A 208 1.46 -5.93 4.60
N PRO A 209 2.63 -5.29 4.69
CA PRO A 209 3.43 -5.33 5.92
C PRO A 209 2.73 -4.67 7.11
N LEU A 210 1.94 -3.61 6.90
CA LEU A 210 1.18 -2.99 7.99
C LEU A 210 0.08 -3.91 8.53
N GLN A 211 -0.56 -4.72 7.66
CA GLN A 211 -1.50 -5.77 8.09
C GLN A 211 -0.81 -6.85 8.93
N ALA A 212 0.38 -7.30 8.52
CA ALA A 212 1.17 -8.26 9.28
C ALA A 212 1.54 -7.71 10.67
N ILE A 213 2.03 -6.46 10.75
CA ILE A 213 2.32 -5.77 12.01
C ILE A 213 1.06 -5.68 12.89
N SER A 214 -0.10 -5.36 12.31
CA SER A 214 -1.38 -5.29 13.04
C SER A 214 -1.78 -6.64 13.64
N MET A 215 -1.43 -7.74 13.00
CA MET A 215 -1.66 -9.10 13.50
C MET A 215 -0.62 -9.56 14.54
N GLY A 216 0.35 -8.71 14.89
CA GLY A 216 1.43 -9.08 15.82
C GLY A 216 2.49 -9.98 15.21
N ILE A 217 2.61 -10.02 13.88
CA ILE A 217 3.60 -10.83 13.17
C ILE A 217 4.90 -10.03 13.04
N PRO A 218 6.04 -10.55 13.51
CA PRO A 218 7.35 -9.95 13.27
C PRO A 218 7.54 -9.64 11.79
N THR A 219 7.92 -8.39 11.46
CA THR A 219 7.90 -7.92 10.08
C THR A 219 9.21 -7.22 9.74
N ILE A 220 9.80 -7.60 8.59
CA ILE A 220 10.98 -6.97 8.00
C ILE A 220 10.50 -6.08 6.85
N VAL A 221 10.90 -4.81 6.84
CA VAL A 221 10.57 -3.83 5.78
C VAL A 221 11.83 -3.20 5.23
N SER A 222 11.77 -2.59 4.05
CA SER A 222 12.84 -1.74 3.54
C SER A 222 12.71 -0.31 4.08
N ALA A 223 13.85 0.38 4.25
CA ALA A 223 13.90 1.80 4.56
C ALA A 223 13.59 2.66 3.32
N SER A 224 12.44 2.38 2.65
CA SER A 224 12.07 2.93 1.36
C SER A 224 10.66 3.49 1.33
N THR A 225 10.50 4.63 0.68
CA THR A 225 9.24 5.26 0.28
C THR A 225 8.11 5.12 1.33
N GLY A 226 6.93 4.65 0.96
CA GLY A 226 5.78 4.56 1.88
C GLY A 226 5.99 3.69 3.13
N GLN A 227 6.88 2.70 3.09
CA GLN A 227 7.17 1.86 4.27
C GLN A 227 7.89 2.63 5.39
N LYS A 228 8.62 3.71 5.08
CA LYS A 228 9.24 4.60 6.09
C LYS A 228 8.25 5.11 7.12
N GLN A 229 6.98 5.29 6.72
CA GLN A 229 5.91 5.84 7.59
C GLN A 229 5.69 4.99 8.85
N PHE A 230 5.88 3.68 8.74
CA PHE A 230 5.66 2.74 9.85
C PHE A 230 6.85 1.81 10.12
N ALA A 231 8.03 2.09 9.55
CA ALA A 231 9.23 1.28 9.78
C ALA A 231 9.61 1.16 11.27
N HIS A 232 9.28 2.15 12.08
CA HIS A 232 9.47 2.12 13.54
C HIS A 232 8.61 1.06 14.28
N LEU A 233 7.58 0.50 13.63
CA LEU A 233 6.76 -0.61 14.13
C LEU A 233 7.23 -1.97 13.61
N ALA A 234 8.13 -1.99 12.62
CA ALA A 234 8.72 -3.23 12.12
C ALA A 234 9.77 -3.77 13.10
N THR A 235 9.97 -5.08 13.08
CA THR A 235 10.99 -5.76 13.91
C THR A 235 12.35 -5.82 13.22
N GLY A 236 12.39 -5.59 11.91
CA GLY A 236 13.60 -5.47 11.10
C GLY A 236 13.44 -4.42 10.01
N VAL A 237 14.51 -3.65 9.78
CA VAL A 237 14.56 -2.66 8.69
C VAL A 237 15.81 -2.93 7.87
N VAL A 238 15.65 -2.96 6.54
CA VAL A 238 16.74 -3.20 5.59
C VAL A 238 17.09 -1.90 4.89
N GLY A 239 18.37 -1.54 4.87
CA GLY A 239 18.89 -0.39 4.14
C GLY A 239 18.77 -0.58 2.63
N CYS A 240 18.72 0.55 1.91
CA CYS A 240 18.53 0.55 0.46
C CYS A 240 19.55 1.46 -0.23
N ARG A 241 19.80 1.16 -1.50
CA ARG A 241 20.56 2.02 -2.41
C ARG A 241 19.73 2.34 -3.65
N LYS A 242 19.93 3.51 -4.28
CA LYS A 242 19.26 3.84 -5.53
C LYS A 242 19.66 2.89 -6.66
N SER A 243 18.69 2.40 -7.41
CA SER A 243 18.84 1.61 -8.63
C SER A 243 17.84 2.06 -9.68
N ARG A 244 18.12 1.82 -10.96
CA ARG A 244 17.21 2.22 -12.04
C ARG A 244 15.91 1.41 -11.96
N ALA A 245 14.78 2.12 -11.98
CA ALA A 245 13.46 1.49 -12.02
C ALA A 245 13.10 0.98 -13.43
N GLU A 246 12.23 -0.02 -13.51
CA GLU A 246 11.73 -0.54 -14.80
C GLU A 246 10.75 0.42 -15.48
N THR A 247 10.17 1.37 -14.72
CA THR A 247 9.21 2.36 -15.22
C THR A 247 9.90 3.68 -15.54
N CYS A 248 10.07 4.54 -14.54
CA CYS A 248 10.79 5.82 -14.64
C CYS A 248 11.55 6.10 -13.35
N GLY A 249 12.66 6.82 -13.43
CA GLY A 249 13.49 7.19 -12.29
C GLY A 249 14.19 6.02 -11.62
N HIS A 250 14.28 6.07 -10.29
CA HIS A 250 14.99 5.08 -9.49
C HIS A 250 14.11 4.44 -8.42
N TRP A 251 14.43 3.19 -8.11
CA TRP A 251 13.96 2.44 -6.96
C TRP A 251 14.98 2.44 -5.84
N ASP A 252 14.55 2.06 -4.68
CA ASP A 252 15.37 1.83 -3.51
C ASP A 252 15.69 0.34 -3.40
N GLU A 253 16.76 -0.13 -4.04
CA GLU A 253 17.21 -1.53 -4.03
C GLU A 253 17.58 -1.97 -2.64
N PRO A 254 16.89 -2.95 -2.02
CA PRO A 254 17.20 -3.41 -0.67
C PRO A 254 18.53 -4.17 -0.63
N SER A 255 19.26 -4.03 0.47
CA SER A 255 20.49 -4.76 0.72
C SER A 255 20.19 -6.25 0.95
N LEU A 256 20.69 -7.12 0.05
CA LEU A 256 20.55 -8.57 0.20
C LEU A 256 21.23 -9.07 1.49
N ALA A 257 22.44 -8.59 1.80
CA ALA A 257 23.18 -9.01 2.98
C ALA A 257 22.46 -8.64 4.28
N GLU A 258 21.93 -7.40 4.37
CA GLU A 258 21.15 -6.98 5.54
C GLU A 258 19.82 -7.76 5.63
N LEU A 259 19.18 -8.10 4.50
CA LEU A 259 17.98 -8.92 4.51
C LEU A 259 18.27 -10.33 5.04
N GLU A 260 19.37 -10.94 4.61
CA GLU A 260 19.84 -12.23 5.14
C GLU A 260 20.09 -12.17 6.65
N GLU A 261 20.78 -11.13 7.12
CA GLU A 261 21.01 -10.90 8.56
C GLU A 261 19.70 -10.77 9.33
N GLN A 262 18.77 -9.94 8.86
CA GLN A 262 17.48 -9.75 9.50
C GLN A 262 16.64 -11.04 9.49
N MET A 263 16.60 -11.78 8.40
CA MET A 263 15.88 -13.05 8.33
C MET A 263 16.49 -14.09 9.29
N MET A 264 17.82 -14.21 9.37
CA MET A 264 18.49 -15.10 10.32
C MET A 264 18.17 -14.71 11.76
N ARG A 265 18.26 -13.42 12.10
CA ARG A 265 17.91 -12.91 13.42
C ARG A 265 16.48 -13.26 13.84
N HIS A 266 15.51 -13.07 12.92
CA HIS A 266 14.10 -13.40 13.19
C HIS A 266 13.90 -14.91 13.39
N TYR A 267 14.64 -15.73 12.65
CA TYR A 267 14.60 -17.18 12.79
C TYR A 267 15.14 -17.64 14.16
N THR A 268 16.22 -17.03 14.68
CA THR A 268 16.88 -17.40 15.92
C THR A 268 16.24 -16.80 17.17
N ASP A 269 15.90 -15.49 17.15
CA ASP A 269 15.63 -14.72 18.37
C ASP A 269 14.14 -14.66 18.76
N ARG A 270 13.23 -15.12 17.90
CA ARG A 270 11.78 -15.11 18.15
C ARG A 270 11.26 -13.73 18.57
N LEU A 271 11.47 -12.73 17.75
CA LEU A 271 11.19 -11.32 18.05
C LEU A 271 9.70 -11.04 18.25
N THR A 272 9.40 -10.03 19.06
CA THR A 272 8.04 -9.52 19.31
C THR A 272 7.81 -8.19 18.63
N VAL A 273 6.57 -7.97 18.15
CA VAL A 273 6.19 -6.75 17.44
C VAL A 273 5.99 -5.60 18.43
N PRO A 274 6.54 -4.40 18.14
CA PRO A 274 6.27 -3.19 18.91
C PRO A 274 4.77 -2.83 18.92
N SER A 275 4.30 -2.23 20.01
CA SER A 275 2.96 -1.66 20.07
C SER A 275 2.89 -0.33 19.29
N GLY A 276 1.68 0.10 18.93
CA GLY A 276 1.49 1.42 18.32
C GLY A 276 0.81 1.44 16.96
N VAL A 277 0.45 0.30 16.39
CA VAL A 277 -0.22 0.21 15.08
C VAL A 277 -1.55 0.98 15.02
N GLN A 278 -2.18 1.27 16.15
CA GLN A 278 -3.45 1.99 16.23
C GLN A 278 -3.41 3.40 15.60
N GLN A 279 -2.26 4.05 15.58
CA GLN A 279 -2.07 5.33 14.90
C GLN A 279 -2.29 5.25 13.38
N PHE A 280 -2.15 4.05 12.81
CA PHE A 280 -2.44 3.73 11.41
C PHE A 280 -3.78 3.02 11.23
N SER A 281 -4.73 3.15 12.17
CA SER A 281 -6.09 2.62 11.94
C SER A 281 -6.80 3.41 10.84
N TRP A 282 -7.70 2.77 10.10
CA TRP A 282 -8.54 3.49 9.13
C TRP A 282 -9.30 4.65 9.76
N THR A 283 -9.71 4.53 11.03
CA THR A 283 -10.36 5.62 11.76
C THR A 283 -9.44 6.84 11.90
N ALA A 284 -8.16 6.64 12.24
CA ALA A 284 -7.20 7.73 12.36
C ALA A 284 -6.90 8.38 10.99
N SER A 285 -6.72 7.55 9.95
CA SER A 285 -6.47 8.00 8.58
C SER A 285 -7.68 8.76 8.00
N THR A 286 -8.90 8.27 8.22
CA THR A 286 -10.11 8.93 7.74
C THR A 286 -10.34 10.28 8.42
N LYS A 287 -10.02 10.42 9.72
CA LYS A 287 -10.05 11.74 10.38
C LYS A 287 -9.12 12.73 9.68
N LYS A 288 -7.92 12.31 9.28
CA LYS A 288 -6.98 13.16 8.53
C LYS A 288 -7.51 13.49 7.13
N LEU A 289 -8.11 12.52 6.43
CA LEU A 289 -8.72 12.76 5.12
C LEU A 289 -9.84 13.81 5.21
N VAL A 290 -10.79 13.64 6.14
CA VAL A 290 -11.91 14.57 6.32
C VAL A 290 -11.44 15.96 6.74
N ALA A 291 -10.36 16.06 7.52
CA ALA A 291 -9.77 17.35 7.91
C ALA A 291 -8.97 18.01 6.77
N ALA A 292 -8.46 17.22 5.84
CA ALA A 292 -7.65 17.71 4.70
C ALA A 292 -8.50 18.29 3.58
N VAL A 293 -9.76 17.88 3.43
CA VAL A 293 -10.67 18.33 2.36
C VAL A 293 -11.70 19.33 2.89
N PRO A 294 -12.27 20.22 2.06
CA PRO A 294 -13.34 21.11 2.48
C PRO A 294 -14.60 20.35 2.88
N LYS A 295 -15.49 21.02 3.59
CA LYS A 295 -16.85 20.50 3.82
C LYS A 295 -17.65 20.66 2.53
N GLY A 296 -18.38 19.63 2.16
CA GLY A 296 -19.20 19.63 0.97
C GLY A 296 -20.68 19.77 1.24
N ASP A 297 -21.37 20.29 0.24
CA ASP A 297 -22.84 20.38 0.15
C ASP A 297 -23.33 19.58 -1.07
N VAL A 298 -24.64 19.45 -1.23
CA VAL A 298 -25.25 18.87 -2.43
C VAL A 298 -25.23 19.93 -3.54
N LEU A 299 -24.75 19.57 -4.72
CA LEU A 299 -24.77 20.45 -5.89
C LEU A 299 -26.14 20.45 -6.57
N ASP A 300 -26.56 21.62 -6.99
CA ASP A 300 -27.73 21.82 -7.87
C ASP A 300 -27.25 21.95 -9.32
N THR A 301 -26.66 20.89 -9.87
CA THR A 301 -26.19 20.83 -11.24
C THR A 301 -26.46 19.47 -11.86
N ASP A 302 -26.78 19.46 -13.16
CA ASP A 302 -26.90 18.25 -13.99
C ASP A 302 -25.74 18.13 -14.98
N GLU A 303 -24.72 19.00 -14.88
CA GLU A 303 -23.63 19.05 -15.81
C GLU A 303 -22.44 18.20 -15.33
N TRP A 304 -22.16 17.12 -16.06
CA TRP A 304 -20.97 16.28 -15.89
C TRP A 304 -19.84 16.77 -16.81
N VAL A 305 -18.67 17.02 -16.23
CA VAL A 305 -17.50 17.54 -16.93
C VAL A 305 -16.47 16.44 -17.08
N LEU A 306 -15.92 16.28 -18.29
CA LEU A 306 -14.79 15.40 -18.58
C LEU A 306 -13.47 16.14 -18.35
N PRO A 307 -12.39 15.43 -17.98
CA PRO A 307 -11.06 16.03 -17.92
C PRO A 307 -10.62 16.56 -19.29
N GLU A 308 -10.10 17.78 -19.34
CA GLU A 308 -9.51 18.37 -20.53
C GLU A 308 -7.99 18.18 -20.50
N VAL A 309 -7.53 17.07 -21.04
CA VAL A 309 -6.10 16.73 -21.05
C VAL A 309 -5.58 16.60 -22.47
N ASP A 310 -4.60 17.45 -22.81
CA ASP A 310 -3.86 17.31 -24.07
C ASP A 310 -2.80 16.19 -23.91
N VAL A 311 -3.04 15.06 -24.52
CA VAL A 311 -2.17 13.87 -24.52
C VAL A 311 -1.22 13.81 -25.72
N ARG A 312 -0.87 14.95 -26.31
CA ARG A 312 0.11 15.00 -27.42
C ARG A 312 1.50 14.60 -27.00
#